data_4a1c7f977ac071091f09a368649ae425
#
_entry.id   4a1c7f977ac071091f09a368649ae425
#
_cell.length_a   1.000
_cell.length_b   1.000
_cell.length_c   1.000
_cell.angle_alpha   90.00
_cell.angle_beta   90.00
_cell.angle_gamma   90.00
#
_symmetry.space_group_name_H-M   'P 1'
#
loop_
_entity.id
_entity.type
_entity.pdbx_description
1 polymer ?
#
loop_
_entity_poly.entity_id
_entity_poly.type
_entity_poly.pdbx_seq_one_letter_code
_entity_poly.pdbx_strand_id
1 'polypeptide(L)'
;MLYLFSSTWKYAGKDKWKLITLYFLHSISICGELLQPYAFGMAINSLQTYQLNDSTEIIKWFGLYVAGFFIFQAFHHSGRWFEVTTDLKNQQRLVDDVYDKLCTLPLKWHAEHHSGEVVNRVRVAGEAIRNFGFSQSNYMENIILTIGPVIILSTVDIRIALISIVLLSINLFVILKMNKAIESS
;
A
#
# COMPACT_ATOMS: atom_id res chain seq x y z
N MET A 1 -10.33 -9.30 6.76
CA MET A 1 -10.00 -8.11 5.96
C MET A 1 -11.13 -7.07 5.94
N LEU A 2 -12.33 -7.37 5.44
CA LEU A 2 -13.46 -6.41 5.38
C LEU A 2 -13.84 -5.81 6.75
N TYR A 3 -13.81 -6.61 7.82
CA TYR A 3 -14.07 -6.13 9.17
C TYR A 3 -13.06 -5.09 9.64
N LEU A 4 -11.77 -5.30 9.40
CA LEU A 4 -10.71 -4.36 9.77
C LEU A 4 -10.82 -3.06 8.97
N PHE A 5 -11.13 -3.14 7.68
CA PHE A 5 -11.39 -1.96 6.84
C PHE A 5 -12.57 -1.13 7.39
N SER A 6 -13.69 -1.80 7.71
CA SER A 6 -14.84 -1.15 8.33
C SER A 6 -14.50 -0.50 9.67
N SER A 7 -13.69 -1.18 10.49
CA SER A 7 -13.22 -0.66 11.79
C SER A 7 -12.32 0.56 11.62
N THR A 8 -11.34 0.52 10.72
CA THR A 8 -10.48 1.66 10.39
C THR A 8 -11.30 2.86 9.93
N TRP A 9 -12.28 2.63 9.07
CA TRP A 9 -13.19 3.68 8.58
C TRP A 9 -14.07 4.26 9.69
N LYS A 10 -14.54 3.40 10.62
CA LYS A 10 -15.33 3.82 11.79
C LYS A 10 -14.51 4.71 12.72
N TYR A 11 -13.31 4.27 13.11
CA TYR A 11 -12.44 5.00 14.04
C TYR A 11 -11.75 6.21 13.42
N ALA A 12 -11.67 6.32 12.08
CA ALA A 12 -11.24 7.54 11.42
C ALA A 12 -12.12 8.75 11.75
N GLY A 13 -13.43 8.55 12.01
CA GLY A 13 -14.33 9.58 12.51
C GLY A 13 -14.30 10.85 11.64
N LYS A 14 -13.89 11.98 12.24
CA LYS A 14 -13.74 13.28 11.55
C LYS A 14 -12.53 13.33 10.60
N ASP A 15 -11.57 12.42 10.74
CA ASP A 15 -10.34 12.38 9.93
C ASP A 15 -10.48 11.52 8.65
N LYS A 16 -11.70 11.08 8.27
CA LYS A 16 -11.97 10.31 7.06
C LYS A 16 -11.41 10.94 5.79
N TRP A 17 -11.43 12.28 5.71
CA TRP A 17 -10.85 13.01 4.59
C TRP A 17 -9.35 12.75 4.44
N LYS A 18 -8.62 12.51 5.54
CA LYS A 18 -7.19 12.17 5.51
C LYS A 18 -6.94 10.81 4.88
N LEU A 19 -7.84 9.83 5.12
CA LEU A 19 -7.78 8.54 4.45
C LEU A 19 -7.99 8.68 2.93
N ILE A 20 -8.95 9.50 2.52
CA ILE A 20 -9.20 9.76 1.10
C ILE A 20 -7.98 10.45 0.47
N THR A 21 -7.42 11.47 1.14
CA THR A 21 -6.21 12.17 0.69
C THR A 21 -5.02 11.21 0.60
N LEU A 22 -4.84 10.35 1.58
CA LEU A 22 -3.81 9.30 1.59
C LEU A 22 -3.89 8.43 0.32
N TYR A 23 -5.07 7.86 0.02
CA TYR A 23 -5.23 7.03 -1.16
C TYR A 23 -5.02 7.78 -2.47
N PHE A 24 -5.44 9.04 -2.53
CA PHE A 24 -5.22 9.91 -3.68
C PHE A 24 -3.72 10.19 -3.90
N LEU A 25 -2.98 10.55 -2.85
CA LEU A 25 -1.54 10.79 -2.91
C LEU A 25 -0.76 9.54 -3.30
N HIS A 26 -1.12 8.38 -2.72
CA HIS A 26 -0.51 7.10 -3.11
C HIS A 26 -0.79 6.73 -4.57
N SER A 27 -2.01 6.97 -5.06
CA SER A 27 -2.33 6.72 -6.47
C SER A 27 -1.46 7.57 -7.41
N ILE A 28 -1.23 8.84 -7.08
CA ILE A 28 -0.34 9.71 -7.86
C ILE A 28 1.11 9.21 -7.78
N SER A 29 1.58 8.82 -6.59
CA SER A 29 2.94 8.31 -6.41
C SER A 29 3.19 7.06 -7.27
N ILE A 30 2.25 6.12 -7.29
CA ILE A 30 2.34 4.90 -8.09
C ILE A 30 2.38 5.23 -9.60
N CYS A 31 1.61 6.23 -10.06
CA CYS A 31 1.71 6.71 -11.44
C CYS A 31 3.13 7.23 -11.77
N GLY A 32 3.75 7.96 -10.83
CA GLY A 32 5.14 8.41 -10.96
C GLY A 32 6.13 7.24 -11.04
N GLU A 33 5.91 6.20 -10.23
CA GLU A 33 6.73 4.99 -10.23
C GLU A 33 6.61 4.20 -11.54
N LEU A 34 5.41 3.99 -12.04
CA LEU A 34 5.17 3.31 -13.33
C LEU A 34 5.70 4.10 -14.53
N LEU A 35 5.78 5.42 -14.42
CA LEU A 35 6.32 6.28 -15.47
C LEU A 35 7.82 6.07 -15.67
N GLN A 36 8.57 5.74 -14.61
CA GLN A 36 10.03 5.60 -14.66
C GLN A 36 10.50 4.51 -15.64
N PRO A 37 10.06 3.23 -15.52
CA PRO A 37 10.52 2.19 -16.44
C PRO A 37 10.06 2.45 -17.88
N TYR A 38 8.90 3.06 -18.07
CA TYR A 38 8.42 3.46 -19.39
C TYR A 38 9.32 4.53 -20.02
N ALA A 39 9.58 5.62 -19.29
CA ALA A 39 10.44 6.71 -19.76
C ALA A 39 11.87 6.24 -20.02
N PHE A 40 12.40 5.35 -19.16
CA PHE A 40 13.71 4.73 -19.34
C PHE A 40 13.79 3.88 -20.60
N GLY A 41 12.78 3.06 -20.88
CA GLY A 41 12.70 2.27 -22.11
C GLY A 41 12.67 3.15 -23.36
N MET A 42 11.92 4.25 -23.32
CA MET A 42 11.86 5.20 -24.42
C MET A 42 13.18 5.95 -24.61
N ALA A 43 13.89 6.28 -23.51
CA ALA A 43 15.22 6.88 -23.59
C ALA A 43 16.23 5.94 -24.27
N ILE A 44 16.21 4.64 -23.93
CA ILE A 44 17.05 3.62 -24.59
C ILE A 44 16.73 3.52 -26.09
N ASN A 45 15.44 3.48 -26.43
CA ASN A 45 15.02 3.43 -27.83
C ASN A 45 15.50 4.67 -28.63
N SER A 46 15.40 5.85 -28.01
CA SER A 46 15.90 7.10 -28.63
C SER A 46 17.42 7.09 -28.79
N LEU A 47 18.16 6.45 -27.87
CA LEU A 47 19.62 6.26 -28.02
C LEU A 47 19.98 5.33 -29.17
N GLN A 48 19.22 4.24 -29.38
CA GLN A 48 19.46 3.28 -30.47
C GLN A 48 19.17 3.88 -31.85
N THR A 49 18.22 4.81 -31.92
CA THR A 49 17.83 5.50 -33.16
C THR A 49 18.55 6.85 -33.35
N TYR A 50 19.49 7.17 -32.44
CA TYR A 50 20.20 8.44 -32.41
C TYR A 50 20.93 8.72 -33.75
N GLN A 51 20.52 9.77 -34.42
CA GLN A 51 21.25 10.42 -35.53
C GLN A 51 21.96 11.65 -34.97
N LEU A 52 23.22 11.82 -35.31
CA LEU A 52 24.23 12.75 -34.74
C LEU A 52 23.79 14.22 -34.48
N ASN A 53 22.54 14.58 -34.70
CA ASN A 53 22.09 15.99 -34.62
C ASN A 53 20.87 16.24 -33.73
N ASP A 54 20.25 15.22 -33.09
CA ASP A 54 19.05 15.44 -32.24
C ASP A 54 19.10 14.70 -30.93
N SER A 55 19.72 15.30 -29.92
CA SER A 55 19.72 14.81 -28.52
C SER A 55 18.45 15.19 -27.77
N THR A 56 17.54 15.95 -28.37
CA THR A 56 16.36 16.54 -27.71
C THR A 56 15.43 15.44 -27.17
N GLU A 57 15.19 14.39 -27.96
CA GLU A 57 14.33 13.28 -27.55
C GLU A 57 14.91 12.48 -26.33
N ILE A 58 16.24 12.29 -26.34
CA ILE A 58 16.92 11.61 -25.21
C ILE A 58 16.78 12.43 -23.93
N ILE A 59 17.05 13.74 -24.00
CA ILE A 59 16.94 14.66 -22.87
C ILE A 59 15.50 14.70 -22.34
N LYS A 60 14.51 14.73 -23.23
CA LYS A 60 13.09 14.73 -22.89
C LYS A 60 12.69 13.46 -22.08
N TRP A 61 13.05 12.27 -22.55
CA TRP A 61 12.71 11.01 -21.89
C TRP A 61 13.47 10.84 -20.57
N PHE A 62 14.74 11.25 -20.53
CA PHE A 62 15.50 11.26 -19.31
C PHE A 62 14.96 12.26 -18.28
N GLY A 63 14.56 13.45 -18.74
CA GLY A 63 13.87 14.44 -17.90
C GLY A 63 12.55 13.91 -17.34
N LEU A 64 11.78 13.17 -18.14
CA LEU A 64 10.54 12.52 -17.70
C LEU A 64 10.79 11.42 -16.66
N TYR A 65 11.86 10.62 -16.82
CA TYR A 65 12.31 9.65 -15.83
C TYR A 65 12.61 10.31 -14.48
N VAL A 66 13.39 11.39 -14.50
CA VAL A 66 13.74 12.16 -13.29
C VAL A 66 12.51 12.81 -12.66
N ALA A 67 11.61 13.37 -13.48
CA ALA A 67 10.35 13.93 -13.00
C ALA A 67 9.47 12.86 -12.34
N GLY A 68 9.35 11.66 -12.92
CA GLY A 68 8.65 10.52 -12.33
C GLY A 68 9.19 10.15 -10.96
N PHE A 69 10.52 10.14 -10.79
CA PHE A 69 11.16 9.89 -9.51
C PHE A 69 10.77 10.94 -8.46
N PHE A 70 10.82 12.23 -8.79
CA PHE A 70 10.45 13.29 -7.84
C PHE A 70 8.95 13.28 -7.53
N ILE A 71 8.09 12.99 -8.50
CA ILE A 71 6.65 12.81 -8.28
C ILE A 71 6.42 11.68 -7.30
N PHE A 72 7.02 10.51 -7.54
CA PHE A 72 6.92 9.38 -6.63
C PHE A 72 7.35 9.77 -5.21
N GLN A 73 8.55 10.32 -5.03
CA GLN A 73 9.09 10.67 -3.71
C GLN A 73 8.20 11.68 -2.97
N ALA A 74 7.81 12.77 -3.63
CA ALA A 74 7.02 13.82 -3.00
C ALA A 74 5.65 13.32 -2.54
N PHE A 75 4.92 12.59 -3.40
CA PHE A 75 3.57 12.13 -3.10
C PHE A 75 3.57 10.90 -2.18
N HIS A 76 4.53 9.99 -2.32
CA HIS A 76 4.69 8.83 -1.44
C HIS A 76 4.96 9.27 0.01
N HIS A 77 5.94 10.14 0.24
CA HIS A 77 6.25 10.61 1.59
C HIS A 77 5.13 11.45 2.21
N SER A 78 4.46 12.27 1.40
CA SER A 78 3.28 13.02 1.86
C SER A 78 2.14 12.09 2.26
N GLY A 79 1.85 11.07 1.45
CA GLY A 79 0.86 10.03 1.75
C GLY A 79 1.21 9.28 3.04
N ARG A 80 2.47 8.88 3.19
CA ARG A 80 2.97 8.17 4.37
C ARG A 80 2.79 8.97 5.67
N TRP A 81 2.97 10.27 5.62
CA TRP A 81 2.74 11.13 6.77
C TRP A 81 1.25 11.14 7.21
N PHE A 82 0.32 11.22 6.25
CA PHE A 82 -1.12 11.10 6.54
C PHE A 82 -1.48 9.71 7.08
N GLU A 83 -0.89 8.66 6.55
CA GLU A 83 -1.08 7.26 6.99
C GLU A 83 -0.70 7.11 8.47
N VAL A 84 0.55 7.38 8.81
CA VAL A 84 1.06 7.21 10.18
C VAL A 84 0.23 8.02 11.19
N THR A 85 -0.08 9.28 10.87
CA THR A 85 -0.85 10.14 11.78
C THR A 85 -2.30 9.68 11.95
N THR A 86 -2.91 9.10 10.92
CA THR A 86 -4.29 8.61 10.99
C THR A 86 -4.35 7.28 11.72
N ASP A 87 -3.41 6.37 11.47
CA ASP A 87 -3.39 5.04 12.08
C ASP A 87 -3.11 5.09 13.58
N LEU A 88 -2.20 5.97 14.01
CA LEU A 88 -1.98 6.23 15.44
C LEU A 88 -3.25 6.75 16.13
N LYS A 89 -3.98 7.68 15.50
CA LYS A 89 -5.24 8.19 16.03
C LYS A 89 -6.34 7.13 16.05
N ASN A 90 -6.41 6.27 15.03
CA ASN A 90 -7.37 5.18 14.99
C ASN A 90 -7.11 4.16 16.10
N GLN A 91 -5.84 3.82 16.34
CA GLN A 91 -5.43 2.98 17.47
C GLN A 91 -5.86 3.59 18.79
N GLN A 92 -5.55 4.86 19.01
CA GLN A 92 -5.90 5.57 20.25
C GLN A 92 -7.42 5.61 20.47
N ARG A 93 -8.20 5.99 19.46
CA ARG A 93 -9.67 6.04 19.56
C ARG A 93 -10.31 4.68 19.84
N LEU A 94 -9.75 3.60 19.28
CA LEU A 94 -10.22 2.25 19.59
C LEU A 94 -9.92 1.91 21.05
N VAL A 95 -8.72 2.19 21.51
CA VAL A 95 -8.31 1.93 22.89
C VAL A 95 -9.19 2.72 23.85
N ASP A 96 -9.41 4.00 23.61
CA ASP A 96 -10.27 4.87 24.43
C ASP A 96 -11.72 4.34 24.46
N ASP A 97 -12.32 4.00 23.30
CA ASP A 97 -13.69 3.45 23.20
C ASP A 97 -13.85 2.14 23.99
N VAL A 98 -12.81 1.30 23.97
CA VAL A 98 -12.84 0.04 24.75
C VAL A 98 -12.67 0.30 26.25
N TYR A 99 -11.77 1.21 26.65
CA TYR A 99 -11.61 1.58 28.05
C TYR A 99 -12.88 2.21 28.63
N ASP A 100 -13.53 3.12 27.90
CA ASP A 100 -14.79 3.71 28.30
C ASP A 100 -15.86 2.63 28.56
N LYS A 101 -15.95 1.63 27.68
CA LYS A 101 -16.86 0.49 27.87
C LYS A 101 -16.49 -0.36 29.08
N LEU A 102 -15.20 -0.65 29.26
CA LEU A 102 -14.74 -1.41 30.43
C LEU A 102 -15.12 -0.70 31.75
N CYS A 103 -15.01 0.62 31.81
CA CYS A 103 -15.40 1.41 32.98
C CYS A 103 -16.91 1.34 33.29
N THR A 104 -17.76 1.01 32.31
CA THR A 104 -19.21 0.85 32.52
C THR A 104 -19.62 -0.55 32.96
N LEU A 105 -18.70 -1.52 33.00
CA LEU A 105 -19.00 -2.90 33.38
C LEU A 105 -19.13 -3.05 34.90
N PRO A 106 -20.02 -3.98 35.38
CA PRO A 106 -20.20 -4.23 36.79
C PRO A 106 -18.92 -4.73 37.47
N LEU A 107 -18.76 -4.43 38.77
CA LEU A 107 -17.61 -4.88 39.57
C LEU A 107 -17.44 -6.42 39.55
N LYS A 108 -18.55 -7.15 39.48
CA LYS A 108 -18.55 -8.62 39.36
C LYS A 108 -17.79 -9.08 38.11
N TRP A 109 -17.97 -8.40 36.97
CA TRP A 109 -17.25 -8.71 35.74
C TRP A 109 -15.74 -8.54 35.92
N HIS A 110 -15.31 -7.47 36.59
CA HIS A 110 -13.89 -7.21 36.86
C HIS A 110 -13.27 -8.23 37.81
N ALA A 111 -14.06 -8.76 38.75
CA ALA A 111 -13.62 -9.83 39.68
C ALA A 111 -13.44 -11.19 38.97
N GLU A 112 -14.21 -11.44 37.92
CA GLU A 112 -14.16 -12.68 37.13
C GLU A 112 -13.09 -12.65 36.00
N HIS A 113 -12.53 -11.48 35.67
CA HIS A 113 -11.59 -11.31 34.57
C HIS A 113 -10.26 -10.73 35.08
N HIS A 114 -9.15 -11.39 34.74
CA HIS A 114 -7.83 -10.89 35.09
C HIS A 114 -7.51 -9.60 34.35
N SER A 115 -7.25 -8.53 35.08
CA SER A 115 -6.95 -7.20 34.53
C SER A 115 -5.81 -7.21 33.51
N GLY A 116 -4.75 -8.00 33.75
CA GLY A 116 -3.63 -8.14 32.81
C GLY A 116 -4.02 -8.76 31.47
N GLU A 117 -4.94 -9.75 31.48
CA GLU A 117 -5.44 -10.33 30.22
C GLU A 117 -6.29 -9.33 29.42
N VAL A 118 -7.17 -8.60 30.11
CA VAL A 118 -8.03 -7.59 29.49
C VAL A 118 -7.17 -6.50 28.84
N VAL A 119 -6.19 -5.95 29.56
CA VAL A 119 -5.26 -4.93 29.07
C VAL A 119 -4.48 -5.44 27.84
N ASN A 120 -3.99 -6.68 27.89
CA ASN A 120 -3.28 -7.28 26.76
C ASN A 120 -4.18 -7.44 25.53
N ARG A 121 -5.44 -7.86 25.70
CA ARG A 121 -6.40 -7.96 24.59
C ARG A 121 -6.69 -6.60 23.93
N VAL A 122 -6.83 -5.55 24.73
CA VAL A 122 -7.03 -4.17 24.25
C VAL A 122 -5.81 -3.71 23.46
N ARG A 123 -4.60 -3.95 23.99
CA ARG A 123 -3.34 -3.62 23.30
C ARG A 123 -3.23 -4.33 21.95
N VAL A 124 -3.47 -5.64 21.92
CA VAL A 124 -3.40 -6.44 20.68
C VAL A 124 -4.44 -5.95 19.65
N ALA A 125 -5.66 -5.63 20.09
CA ALA A 125 -6.69 -5.08 19.20
C ALA A 125 -6.28 -3.71 18.64
N GLY A 126 -5.69 -2.83 19.44
CA GLY A 126 -5.17 -1.54 19.00
C GLY A 126 -4.00 -1.69 18.00
N GLU A 127 -3.09 -2.63 18.26
CA GLU A 127 -2.00 -2.94 17.34
C GLU A 127 -2.50 -3.52 16.02
N ALA A 128 -3.52 -4.37 16.05
CA ALA A 128 -4.10 -4.97 14.86
C ALA A 128 -4.71 -3.91 13.93
N ILE A 129 -5.45 -2.92 14.46
CA ILE A 129 -6.04 -1.85 13.64
C ILE A 129 -4.95 -0.93 13.05
N ARG A 130 -3.91 -0.62 13.82
CA ARG A 130 -2.78 0.17 13.35
C ARG A 130 -2.00 -0.55 12.26
N ASN A 131 -1.64 -1.82 12.47
CA ASN A 131 -0.89 -2.61 11.50
C ASN A 131 -1.68 -2.84 10.22
N PHE A 132 -3.00 -2.98 10.34
CA PHE A 132 -3.87 -3.08 9.16
C PHE A 132 -3.90 -1.76 8.39
N GLY A 133 -4.05 -0.61 9.07
CA GLY A 133 -3.99 0.71 8.46
C GLY A 133 -2.71 0.91 7.67
N PHE A 134 -1.57 0.66 8.31
CA PHE A 134 -0.24 0.73 7.72
C PHE A 134 -0.01 -0.22 6.52
N SER A 135 -0.73 -1.32 6.46
CA SER A 135 -0.62 -2.28 5.36
C SER A 135 -1.55 -1.99 4.19
N GLN A 136 -2.57 -1.13 4.35
CA GLN A 136 -3.56 -0.87 3.30
C GLN A 136 -2.95 -0.22 2.05
N SER A 137 -2.09 0.78 2.22
CA SER A 137 -1.38 1.43 1.13
C SER A 137 -0.49 0.46 0.37
N ASN A 138 0.23 -0.41 1.09
CA ASN A 138 1.08 -1.44 0.50
C ASN A 138 0.25 -2.45 -0.32
N TYR A 139 -0.94 -2.85 0.13
CA TYR A 139 -1.82 -3.74 -0.65
C TYR A 139 -2.27 -3.09 -1.96
N MET A 140 -2.67 -1.82 -1.90
CA MET A 140 -3.07 -1.08 -3.09
C MET A 140 -1.89 -0.93 -4.08
N GLU A 141 -0.72 -0.55 -3.57
CA GLU A 141 0.51 -0.40 -4.31
C GLU A 141 0.90 -1.72 -5.01
N ASN A 142 0.95 -2.83 -4.26
CA ASN A 142 1.29 -4.14 -4.82
C ASN A 142 0.32 -4.59 -5.92
N ILE A 143 -0.99 -4.34 -5.78
CA ILE A 143 -1.97 -4.67 -6.81
C ILE A 143 -1.70 -3.87 -8.09
N ILE A 144 -1.50 -2.56 -7.96
CA ILE A 144 -1.28 -1.68 -9.12
C ILE A 144 0.08 -1.97 -9.77
N LEU A 145 1.15 -2.19 -8.99
CA LEU A 145 2.48 -2.53 -9.51
C LEU A 145 2.55 -3.95 -10.10
N THR A 146 1.60 -4.83 -9.77
CA THR A 146 1.49 -6.13 -10.42
C THR A 146 0.75 -6.03 -11.75
N ILE A 147 -0.37 -5.31 -11.79
CA ILE A 147 -1.24 -5.20 -12.97
C ILE A 147 -0.72 -4.16 -13.95
N GLY A 148 -0.22 -3.02 -13.46
CA GLY A 148 0.22 -1.90 -14.28
C GLY A 148 1.30 -2.25 -15.31
N PRO A 149 2.40 -2.88 -14.93
CA PRO A 149 3.43 -3.32 -15.88
C PRO A 149 2.91 -4.30 -16.94
N VAL A 150 1.99 -5.21 -16.58
CA VAL A 150 1.38 -6.14 -17.53
C VAL A 150 0.56 -5.39 -18.58
N ILE A 151 -0.19 -4.36 -18.16
CA ILE A 151 -0.94 -3.51 -19.10
C ILE A 151 0.03 -2.75 -20.01
N ILE A 152 1.09 -2.15 -19.46
CA ILE A 152 2.10 -1.44 -20.26
C ILE A 152 2.77 -2.39 -21.26
N LEU A 153 3.19 -3.58 -20.82
CA LEU A 153 3.81 -4.58 -21.68
C LEU A 153 2.87 -5.05 -22.81
N SER A 154 1.55 -5.13 -22.54
CA SER A 154 0.57 -5.50 -23.56
C SER A 154 0.47 -4.49 -24.70
N THR A 155 0.82 -3.22 -24.45
CA THR A 155 0.86 -2.19 -25.50
C THR A 155 2.12 -2.26 -26.36
N VAL A 156 3.18 -2.91 -25.88
CA VAL A 156 4.44 -3.11 -26.60
C VAL A 156 4.40 -4.41 -27.40
N ASP A 157 4.17 -5.53 -26.74
CA ASP A 157 4.00 -6.85 -27.37
C ASP A 157 3.15 -7.75 -26.48
N ILE A 158 2.01 -8.20 -27.00
CA ILE A 158 1.08 -9.09 -26.31
C ILE A 158 1.74 -10.40 -25.85
N ARG A 159 2.76 -10.89 -26.59
CA ARG A 159 3.46 -12.13 -26.24
C ARG A 159 4.24 -11.97 -24.94
N ILE A 160 4.89 -10.84 -24.74
CA ILE A 160 5.63 -10.51 -23.52
C ILE A 160 4.67 -10.40 -22.33
N ALA A 161 3.51 -9.76 -22.52
CA ALA A 161 2.48 -9.68 -21.50
C ALA A 161 1.96 -11.07 -21.09
N LEU A 162 1.70 -11.96 -22.05
CA LEU A 162 1.27 -13.34 -21.77
C LEU A 162 2.31 -14.12 -20.98
N ILE A 163 3.59 -14.03 -21.36
CA ILE A 163 4.69 -14.67 -20.61
C ILE A 163 4.73 -14.13 -19.18
N SER A 164 4.58 -12.82 -18.99
CA SER A 164 4.57 -12.19 -17.67
C SER A 164 3.41 -12.70 -16.81
N ILE A 165 2.21 -12.86 -17.36
CA ILE A 165 1.05 -13.43 -16.65
C ILE A 165 1.31 -14.86 -16.22
N VAL A 166 1.92 -15.69 -17.08
CA VAL A 166 2.27 -17.08 -16.74
C VAL A 166 3.28 -17.12 -15.59
N LEU A 167 4.34 -16.28 -15.65
CA LEU A 167 5.34 -16.20 -14.59
C LEU A 167 4.74 -15.73 -13.26
N LEU A 168 3.85 -14.73 -13.28
CA LEU A 168 3.12 -14.26 -12.10
C LEU A 168 2.24 -15.36 -11.50
N SER A 169 1.56 -16.14 -12.35
CA SER A 169 0.70 -17.24 -11.91
C SER A 169 1.51 -18.36 -11.25
N ILE A 170 2.68 -18.70 -11.81
CA ILE A 170 3.60 -19.68 -11.23
C ILE A 170 4.12 -19.19 -9.88
N ASN A 171 4.53 -17.92 -9.80
CA ASN A 171 5.02 -17.32 -8.56
C ASN A 171 3.94 -17.36 -7.46
N LEU A 172 2.70 -16.96 -7.78
CA LEU A 172 1.58 -17.02 -6.85
C LEU A 172 1.31 -18.47 -6.37
N PHE A 173 1.34 -19.44 -7.27
CA PHE A 173 1.16 -20.85 -6.93
C PHE A 173 2.23 -21.34 -5.95
N VAL A 174 3.50 -21.00 -6.20
CA VAL A 174 4.62 -21.36 -5.29
C VAL A 174 4.43 -20.74 -3.91
N ILE A 175 4.08 -19.45 -3.83
CA ILE A 175 3.85 -18.75 -2.56
C ILE A 175 2.70 -19.40 -1.78
N LEU A 176 1.57 -19.70 -2.44
CA LEU A 176 0.43 -20.36 -1.79
C LEU A 176 0.78 -21.74 -1.27
N LYS A 177 1.57 -22.51 -2.02
CA LYS A 177 2.04 -23.83 -1.59
C LYS A 177 2.99 -23.74 -0.39
N MET A 178 3.89 -22.79 -0.39
CA MET A 178 4.81 -22.56 0.73
C MET A 178 4.06 -22.11 2.00
N ASN A 179 3.12 -21.18 1.90
CA ASN A 179 2.33 -20.75 3.05
C ASN A 179 1.55 -21.91 3.67
N LYS A 180 0.93 -22.76 2.84
CA LYS A 180 0.23 -23.95 3.34
C LYS A 180 1.17 -24.93 4.04
N ALA A 181 2.40 -25.08 3.58
CA ALA A 181 3.40 -25.94 4.22
C ALA A 181 3.84 -25.39 5.59
N ILE A 182 3.95 -24.06 5.72
CA ILE A 182 4.30 -23.40 6.99
C ILE A 182 3.17 -23.51 8.01
N GLU A 183 1.91 -23.34 7.58
CA GLU A 183 0.75 -23.48 8.48
C GLU A 183 0.54 -24.91 8.97
N SER A 184 1.04 -25.92 8.27
CA SER A 184 0.91 -27.33 8.62
C SER A 184 2.06 -27.88 9.50
N SER A 185 3.10 -27.09 9.74
CA SER A 185 4.29 -27.42 10.55
C SER A 185 4.17 -26.81 11.95
#